data_e4ee33174565c24c7ae18235e99e1b95
#
_entry.id   e4ee33174565c24c7ae18235e99e1b95
#
_cell.length_a   1.000
_cell.length_b   1.000
_cell.length_c   1.000
_cell.angle_alpha   90.00
_cell.angle_beta   90.00
_cell.angle_gamma   90.00
#
_symmetry.space_group_name_H-M   'P 1'
#
loop_
_entity.id
_entity.type
_entity.pdbx_description
1 polymer ?
#
loop_
_entity_poly.entity_id
_entity_poly.type
_entity_poly.pdbx_seq_one_letter_code
_entity_poly.pdbx_strand_id
1 'polypeptide(L)'
;MDGDIWEVNSSLIAPGVHYTVQVDGPEGVRNGFNPSIDLIDPYARGVVREGPRDFHNVVIDRSFDWQGVTKPNIPMGETVIYEAHARGLTRGNNELPDELKGTYAALAHPSTIAHLKKIGVTAVELLPVQMFISEPRLMNMGLINYWGYNTINFFTPHHRYATAAAIAAGPDAIVREFKTMVRELHRAGLEVILDVVYNHTAEGGNRGLTHSFRGIDNASYYRVDDLGNYHDTTGCGNSLNFANPRVVDLVLDSLRYWTEEMQIDGFRFDLATTLARDAGNQYDPNHPTLQGMISDPIISTAKLIAEPWDVGLGGWQTGNFPDEFSEWNDRYRDSVRRFWLSDIANHRNSGHYGNGVADLATRLAGSKDIVHGSRGTSATINFITAHDGFTLHDLVSYNVKHNNMNGESNRDGTGNNYSFNFGAEGLPADETILVERHKMMRNLLATLLFSSGVPMITAGDERAKTQQGNNNAYCQDNVLSWVNWELSDFQANLETTFAFLTKLRAENPSLRPTDFGNFEKAEVGNDLIRWYNRDGGLMTDDDWNSSETRVIQRLTEHLDESGNQNLTLLVINGSEDSFDLTIPTWETASEFELLWNSADEVPNSVGQTFKAGENVAISECSVLLFRALAK
;
A
#
# COMPACT_ATOMS: atom_id res chain seq x y z
N MET A 1 27.70 26.59 21.41
CA MET A 1 28.06 25.56 20.43
C MET A 1 28.62 24.39 21.23
N ASP A 2 28.00 23.26 21.12
CA ASP A 2 28.46 22.01 21.74
C ASP A 2 28.84 21.05 20.60
N GLY A 3 30.15 20.87 20.39
CA GLY A 3 30.69 20.21 19.20
C GLY A 3 30.24 20.92 17.91
N ASP A 4 29.53 20.19 17.03
CA ASP A 4 29.01 20.67 15.75
C ASP A 4 27.56 21.18 15.85
N ILE A 5 27.00 21.27 17.07
CA ILE A 5 25.61 21.68 17.30
C ILE A 5 25.56 23.17 17.65
N TRP A 6 24.71 23.89 16.93
CA TRP A 6 24.35 25.27 17.24
C TRP A 6 23.06 25.28 18.05
N GLU A 7 23.08 25.80 19.25
CA GLU A 7 21.94 25.91 20.14
C GLU A 7 21.66 27.36 20.51
N VAL A 8 20.39 27.73 20.42
CA VAL A 8 19.88 29.02 20.94
C VAL A 8 18.77 28.75 21.92
N ASN A 9 18.89 29.28 23.12
CA ASN A 9 17.86 29.28 24.15
C ASN A 9 17.38 30.70 24.38
N SER A 10 16.12 30.99 24.11
CA SER A 10 15.53 32.31 24.24
C SER A 10 14.07 32.24 24.68
N SER A 11 13.68 33.11 25.61
CA SER A 11 12.29 33.31 26.02
C SER A 11 11.40 33.88 24.88
N LEU A 12 12.01 34.34 23.79
CA LEU A 12 11.29 34.80 22.60
C LEU A 12 10.83 33.64 21.71
N ILE A 13 11.36 32.43 21.89
CA ILE A 13 11.00 31.22 21.14
C ILE A 13 9.88 30.50 21.90
N ALA A 14 8.63 30.84 21.59
CA ALA A 14 7.44 30.27 22.20
C ALA A 14 6.49 29.73 21.10
N PRO A 15 5.54 28.82 21.41
CA PRO A 15 4.55 28.38 20.46
C PRO A 15 3.86 29.54 19.71
N GLY A 16 3.71 29.40 18.39
CA GLY A 16 3.15 30.42 17.51
C GLY A 16 4.18 31.43 16.96
N VAL A 17 5.43 31.40 17.42
CA VAL A 17 6.48 32.28 16.88
C VAL A 17 6.93 31.77 15.51
N HIS A 18 6.95 32.69 14.54
CA HIS A 18 7.49 32.43 13.20
C HIS A 18 9.01 32.69 13.18
N TYR A 19 9.74 31.87 12.46
CA TYR A 19 11.18 32.05 12.23
C TYR A 19 11.58 31.53 10.85
N THR A 20 12.70 32.02 10.36
CA THR A 20 13.38 31.55 9.16
C THR A 20 14.83 31.21 9.49
N VAL A 21 15.45 30.42 8.61
CA VAL A 21 16.87 30.09 8.69
C VAL A 21 17.57 30.69 7.47
N GLN A 22 18.66 31.41 7.69
CA GLN A 22 19.54 31.90 6.65
C GLN A 22 20.94 31.36 6.89
N VAL A 23 21.57 30.85 5.85
CA VAL A 23 22.88 30.19 5.94
C VAL A 23 23.85 30.83 4.96
N ASP A 24 25.03 31.19 5.45
CA ASP A 24 26.18 31.65 4.69
C ASP A 24 27.29 30.61 4.76
N GLY A 25 28.09 30.47 3.71
CA GLY A 25 29.15 29.48 3.64
C GLY A 25 30.02 29.63 2.39
N PRO A 26 31.01 28.74 2.21
CA PRO A 26 31.95 28.83 1.09
C PRO A 26 31.26 28.66 -0.25
N GLU A 27 31.67 29.44 -1.23
CA GLU A 27 31.30 29.24 -2.64
C GLU A 27 31.85 27.90 -3.16
N GLY A 28 31.11 27.29 -4.08
CA GLY A 28 31.53 26.04 -4.72
C GLY A 28 30.40 25.38 -5.52
N VAL A 29 30.77 24.61 -6.52
CA VAL A 29 29.79 23.94 -7.41
C VAL A 29 28.88 22.92 -6.70
N ARG A 30 29.33 22.42 -5.54
CA ARG A 30 28.59 21.48 -4.69
C ARG A 30 27.77 22.19 -3.62
N ASN A 31 27.96 23.49 -3.39
CA ASN A 31 27.35 24.26 -2.32
C ASN A 31 26.13 25.04 -2.81
N GLY A 32 25.14 25.23 -1.93
CA GLY A 32 23.92 25.98 -2.23
C GLY A 32 23.68 27.16 -1.29
N PHE A 33 24.71 27.58 -0.53
CA PHE A 33 24.60 28.66 0.44
C PHE A 33 24.24 30.00 -0.21
N ASN A 34 23.24 30.65 0.36
CA ASN A 34 22.85 32.00 -0.03
C ASN A 34 22.12 32.69 1.13
N PRO A 35 22.78 33.60 1.88
CA PRO A 35 22.21 34.25 3.05
C PRO A 35 21.03 35.19 2.74
N SER A 36 20.68 35.40 1.45
CA SER A 36 19.51 36.19 1.08
C SER A 36 18.24 35.34 0.90
N ILE A 37 18.33 34.01 1.08
CA ILE A 37 17.18 33.10 0.95
C ILE A 37 16.74 32.67 2.35
N ASP A 38 15.46 32.86 2.65
CA ASP A 38 14.81 32.30 3.83
C ASP A 38 14.51 30.82 3.60
N LEU A 39 15.03 29.97 4.48
CA LEU A 39 14.99 28.52 4.36
C LEU A 39 14.00 27.92 5.35
N ILE A 40 13.36 26.83 4.92
CA ILE A 40 12.64 25.92 5.80
C ILE A 40 13.69 25.17 6.64
N ASP A 41 13.51 25.19 7.96
CA ASP A 41 14.26 24.33 8.87
C ASP A 41 13.87 22.86 8.61
N PRO A 42 14.81 21.96 8.33
CA PRO A 42 14.52 20.53 8.11
C PRO A 42 13.76 19.87 9.27
N TYR A 43 13.90 20.39 10.49
CA TYR A 43 13.23 19.91 11.71
C TYR A 43 11.96 20.69 12.08
N ALA A 44 11.51 21.63 11.24
CA ALA A 44 10.30 22.40 11.52
C ALA A 44 9.07 21.49 11.60
N ARG A 45 8.31 21.58 12.70
CA ARG A 45 7.07 20.84 12.92
C ARG A 45 5.83 21.59 12.50
N GLY A 46 5.98 22.84 12.17
CA GLY A 46 4.98 23.71 11.57
C GLY A 46 5.60 24.60 10.53
N VAL A 47 5.00 24.62 9.34
CA VAL A 47 5.43 25.47 8.23
C VAL A 47 4.20 26.17 7.65
N VAL A 48 4.29 27.50 7.48
CA VAL A 48 3.30 28.30 6.75
C VAL A 48 3.86 28.66 5.39
N ARG A 49 3.01 28.62 4.38
CA ARG A 49 3.31 29.04 3.02
C ARG A 49 2.47 30.27 2.68
N GLU A 50 3.09 31.43 2.57
CA GLU A 50 2.42 32.70 2.22
C GLU A 50 2.47 33.01 0.73
N GLY A 51 3.41 32.36 0.01
CA GLY A 51 3.59 32.53 -1.43
C GLY A 51 4.24 31.30 -2.09
N PRO A 52 4.47 31.34 -3.41
CA PRO A 52 5.08 30.20 -4.12
C PRO A 52 6.47 29.82 -3.60
N ARG A 53 7.20 30.76 -3.02
CA ARG A 53 8.57 30.63 -2.49
C ARG A 53 8.72 31.20 -1.08
N ASP A 54 7.63 31.57 -0.44
CA ASP A 54 7.62 32.25 0.83
C ASP A 54 7.12 31.27 1.90
N PHE A 55 8.07 30.79 2.71
CA PHE A 55 7.83 29.80 3.76
C PHE A 55 8.35 30.32 5.08
N HIS A 56 7.55 30.17 6.12
CA HIS A 56 7.93 30.47 7.50
C HIS A 56 7.79 29.22 8.37
N ASN A 57 8.83 28.93 9.14
CA ASN A 57 8.75 27.90 10.17
C ASN A 57 7.99 28.44 11.37
N VAL A 58 7.26 27.60 12.07
CA VAL A 58 6.49 27.99 13.25
C VAL A 58 6.81 27.06 14.41
N VAL A 59 7.09 27.64 15.56
CA VAL A 59 7.26 26.90 16.81
C VAL A 59 5.91 26.33 17.24
N ILE A 60 5.80 25.01 17.40
CA ILE A 60 4.55 24.29 17.67
C ILE A 60 4.41 23.97 19.15
N ASP A 61 3.18 24.14 19.70
CA ASP A 61 2.80 23.56 20.99
C ASP A 61 2.64 22.03 20.82
N ARG A 62 3.49 21.27 21.48
CA ARG A 62 3.51 19.80 21.39
C ARG A 62 2.43 19.12 22.23
N SER A 63 1.79 19.88 23.15
CA SER A 63 0.78 19.33 24.06
C SER A 63 -0.44 18.84 23.31
N PHE A 64 -0.90 17.63 23.63
CA PHE A 64 -2.14 17.08 23.09
C PHE A 64 -2.74 16.07 24.09
N ASP A 65 -4.04 16.15 24.27
CA ASP A 65 -4.78 15.20 25.12
C ASP A 65 -5.26 14.00 24.30
N TRP A 66 -4.59 12.88 24.46
CA TRP A 66 -4.97 11.61 23.83
C TRP A 66 -6.18 10.94 24.49
N GLN A 67 -6.71 11.49 25.59
CA GLN A 67 -7.91 11.01 26.30
C GLN A 67 -7.81 9.52 26.71
N GLY A 68 -6.60 9.06 27.03
CA GLY A 68 -6.32 7.66 27.39
C GLY A 68 -6.41 6.66 26.22
N VAL A 69 -6.56 7.12 24.99
CA VAL A 69 -6.51 6.27 23.80
C VAL A 69 -5.07 5.85 23.53
N THR A 70 -4.87 4.57 23.27
CA THR A 70 -3.58 3.94 22.93
C THR A 70 -3.63 3.31 21.55
N LYS A 71 -2.45 3.01 20.99
CA LYS A 71 -2.31 2.28 19.72
C LYS A 71 -3.02 0.93 19.78
N PRO A 72 -3.70 0.49 18.71
CA PRO A 72 -4.36 -0.81 18.66
C PRO A 72 -3.40 -2.00 18.74
N ASN A 73 -2.18 -1.88 18.20
CA ASN A 73 -1.14 -2.93 18.15
C ASN A 73 -1.62 -4.24 17.53
N ILE A 74 -2.22 -4.18 16.35
CA ILE A 74 -2.74 -5.34 15.63
C ILE A 74 -1.56 -6.16 15.08
N PRO A 75 -1.51 -7.50 15.34
CA PRO A 75 -0.47 -8.34 14.75
C PRO A 75 -0.42 -8.24 13.21
N MET A 76 0.77 -8.27 12.62
CA MET A 76 0.93 -8.13 11.16
C MET A 76 0.14 -9.20 10.39
N GLY A 77 0.10 -10.44 10.88
CA GLY A 77 -0.69 -11.54 10.28
C GLY A 77 -2.21 -11.32 10.31
N GLU A 78 -2.72 -10.40 11.15
CA GLU A 78 -4.13 -10.02 11.23
C GLU A 78 -4.44 -8.71 10.52
N THR A 79 -3.41 -8.04 10.03
CA THR A 79 -3.55 -6.74 9.37
C THR A 79 -4.17 -6.89 7.97
N VAL A 80 -5.13 -6.02 7.67
CA VAL A 80 -5.67 -5.76 6.33
C VAL A 80 -5.49 -4.28 6.06
N ILE A 81 -4.62 -3.95 5.11
CA ILE A 81 -4.22 -2.57 4.81
C ILE A 81 -5.19 -1.96 3.79
N TYR A 82 -5.61 -0.73 4.04
CA TYR A 82 -6.38 0.09 3.12
C TYR A 82 -5.57 1.32 2.72
N GLU A 83 -4.95 1.26 1.54
CA GLU A 83 -4.17 2.36 0.98
C GLU A 83 -5.10 3.47 0.51
N ALA A 84 -4.99 4.67 1.09
CA ALA A 84 -5.93 5.75 0.84
C ALA A 84 -5.25 7.11 0.75
N HIS A 85 -5.75 7.96 -0.12
CA HIS A 85 -5.37 9.37 -0.15
C HIS A 85 -6.18 10.17 0.87
N ALA A 86 -5.51 10.91 1.76
CA ALA A 86 -6.16 11.65 2.86
C ALA A 86 -7.34 12.54 2.40
N ARG A 87 -7.21 13.19 1.24
CA ARG A 87 -8.26 14.00 0.63
C ARG A 87 -9.23 13.17 -0.21
N GLY A 88 -8.71 12.29 -1.06
CA GLY A 88 -9.50 11.57 -2.06
C GLY A 88 -10.50 10.60 -1.46
N LEU A 89 -10.20 10.01 -0.31
CA LEU A 89 -11.10 9.07 0.35
C LEU A 89 -12.46 9.69 0.65
N THR A 90 -12.48 10.92 1.15
CA THR A 90 -13.73 11.52 1.68
C THR A 90 -14.27 12.69 0.85
N ARG A 91 -13.52 13.18 -0.14
CA ARG A 91 -13.89 14.39 -0.90
C ARG A 91 -15.23 14.24 -1.64
N GLY A 92 -15.54 13.05 -2.11
CA GLY A 92 -16.80 12.72 -2.79
C GLY A 92 -17.94 12.30 -1.85
N ASN A 93 -17.73 12.26 -0.53
CA ASN A 93 -18.73 11.76 0.42
C ASN A 93 -19.81 12.81 0.73
N ASN A 94 -21.03 12.57 0.25
CA ASN A 94 -22.17 13.47 0.47
C ASN A 94 -22.81 13.33 1.86
N GLU A 95 -22.43 12.35 2.66
CA GLU A 95 -22.86 12.23 4.06
C GLU A 95 -22.10 13.17 5.01
N LEU A 96 -20.97 13.73 4.53
CA LEU A 96 -20.14 14.65 5.30
C LEU A 96 -20.57 16.10 5.09
N PRO A 97 -20.47 16.96 6.13
CA PRO A 97 -20.50 18.39 5.96
C PRO A 97 -19.45 18.88 4.95
N ASP A 98 -19.81 19.83 4.09
CA ASP A 98 -18.93 20.27 3.01
C ASP A 98 -17.58 20.80 3.49
N GLU A 99 -17.55 21.45 4.66
CA GLU A 99 -16.36 21.99 5.30
C GLU A 99 -15.39 20.91 5.78
N LEU A 100 -15.85 19.66 5.97
CA LEU A 100 -15.01 18.54 6.39
C LEU A 100 -14.47 17.73 5.19
N LYS A 101 -15.18 17.72 4.06
CA LYS A 101 -14.84 16.87 2.90
C LYS A 101 -13.39 17.01 2.46
N GLY A 102 -12.67 15.89 2.46
CA GLY A 102 -11.27 15.83 2.01
C GLY A 102 -10.26 16.37 3.02
N THR A 103 -10.57 16.28 4.31
CA THR A 103 -9.69 16.74 5.39
C THR A 103 -9.38 15.64 6.40
N TYR A 104 -8.39 15.86 7.29
CA TYR A 104 -8.10 14.97 8.42
C TYR A 104 -9.33 14.78 9.32
N ALA A 105 -10.10 15.84 9.55
CA ALA A 105 -11.34 15.76 10.32
C ALA A 105 -12.41 14.86 9.66
N ALA A 106 -12.42 14.78 8.33
CA ALA A 106 -13.31 13.87 7.62
C ALA A 106 -12.91 12.39 7.80
N LEU A 107 -11.62 12.10 7.89
CA LEU A 107 -11.12 10.74 8.18
C LEU A 107 -11.53 10.29 9.59
N ALA A 108 -11.56 11.22 10.54
CA ALA A 108 -12.02 10.99 11.91
C ALA A 108 -13.55 10.95 12.05
N HIS A 109 -14.28 11.28 10.99
CA HIS A 109 -15.75 11.36 11.08
C HIS A 109 -16.38 9.99 11.28
N PRO A 110 -17.42 9.87 12.13
CA PRO A 110 -18.07 8.57 12.41
C PRO A 110 -18.52 7.79 11.17
N SER A 111 -18.99 8.46 10.10
CA SER A 111 -19.42 7.77 8.88
C SER A 111 -18.23 7.16 8.12
N THR A 112 -17.07 7.84 8.07
CA THR A 112 -15.84 7.30 7.45
C THR A 112 -15.33 6.10 8.24
N ILE A 113 -15.27 6.22 9.58
CA ILE A 113 -14.87 5.13 10.48
C ILE A 113 -15.84 3.95 10.34
N ALA A 114 -17.14 4.20 10.28
CA ALA A 114 -18.14 3.14 10.11
C ALA A 114 -17.94 2.38 8.78
N HIS A 115 -17.61 3.09 7.69
CA HIS A 115 -17.28 2.46 6.41
C HIS A 115 -16.04 1.57 6.52
N LEU A 116 -14.92 2.07 7.06
CA LEU A 116 -13.69 1.31 7.24
C LEU A 116 -13.92 0.03 8.07
N LYS A 117 -14.67 0.14 9.15
CA LYS A 117 -15.04 -1.02 9.98
C LYS A 117 -15.99 -1.99 9.27
N LYS A 118 -16.94 -1.48 8.48
CA LYS A 118 -17.87 -2.31 7.69
C LYS A 118 -17.12 -3.19 6.71
N ILE A 119 -16.14 -2.64 6.01
CA ILE A 119 -15.35 -3.38 5.03
C ILE A 119 -14.27 -4.26 5.68
N GLY A 120 -14.08 -4.20 7.01
CA GLY A 120 -13.22 -5.09 7.77
C GLY A 120 -11.72 -4.82 7.63
N VAL A 121 -11.32 -3.63 7.20
CA VAL A 121 -9.90 -3.22 7.21
C VAL A 121 -9.46 -2.88 8.63
N THR A 122 -8.18 -3.06 8.93
CA THR A 122 -7.62 -2.89 10.26
C THR A 122 -6.58 -1.77 10.33
N ALA A 123 -6.01 -1.39 9.21
CA ALA A 123 -5.04 -0.30 9.10
C ALA A 123 -5.34 0.56 7.88
N VAL A 124 -5.23 1.88 8.04
CA VAL A 124 -5.29 2.84 6.93
C VAL A 124 -3.88 3.31 6.62
N GLU A 125 -3.40 3.00 5.42
CA GLU A 125 -2.13 3.52 4.90
C GLU A 125 -2.42 4.79 4.11
N LEU A 126 -1.97 5.93 4.63
CA LEU A 126 -2.20 7.23 4.00
C LEU A 126 -1.06 7.56 3.04
N LEU A 127 -1.40 7.85 1.77
CA LEU A 127 -0.48 8.48 0.83
C LEU A 127 0.13 9.73 1.48
N PRO A 128 1.27 10.25 0.97
CA PRO A 128 2.09 11.21 1.69
C PRO A 128 1.32 12.37 2.32
N VAL A 129 1.41 12.47 3.64
CA VAL A 129 0.83 13.55 4.45
C VAL A 129 1.89 14.51 5.01
N GLN A 130 3.17 14.20 4.85
CA GLN A 130 4.25 15.12 5.12
C GLN A 130 4.17 16.32 4.16
N MET A 131 4.66 17.49 4.57
CA MET A 131 4.52 18.68 3.75
C MET A 131 5.26 18.54 2.41
N PHE A 132 4.53 18.72 1.32
CA PHE A 132 5.03 18.65 -0.05
C PHE A 132 4.60 19.87 -0.86
N ILE A 133 5.17 20.05 -2.04
CA ILE A 133 4.82 21.12 -2.98
C ILE A 133 4.57 20.57 -4.37
N SER A 134 3.74 21.27 -5.15
CA SER A 134 3.56 20.92 -6.55
C SER A 134 4.73 21.42 -7.39
N GLU A 135 5.12 20.63 -8.36
CA GLU A 135 6.16 20.98 -9.32
C GLU A 135 5.77 22.22 -10.15
N PRO A 136 6.71 23.12 -10.45
CA PRO A 136 6.43 24.30 -11.27
C PRO A 136 5.78 23.97 -12.63
N ARG A 137 6.13 22.82 -13.22
CA ARG A 137 5.53 22.34 -14.46
C ARG A 137 4.02 22.12 -14.32
N LEU A 138 3.60 21.43 -13.27
CA LEU A 138 2.19 21.17 -13.00
C LEU A 138 1.41 22.46 -12.78
N MET A 139 1.96 23.36 -11.95
CA MET A 139 1.32 24.65 -11.67
C MET A 139 1.14 25.50 -12.95
N ASN A 140 2.12 25.49 -13.86
CA ASN A 140 2.03 26.17 -15.13
C ASN A 140 0.94 25.60 -16.06
N MET A 141 0.55 24.34 -15.86
CA MET A 141 -0.54 23.69 -16.59
C MET A 141 -1.89 23.76 -15.85
N GLY A 142 -1.95 24.44 -14.70
CA GLY A 142 -3.15 24.48 -13.86
C GLY A 142 -3.42 23.16 -13.13
N LEU A 143 -2.42 22.28 -13.05
CA LEU A 143 -2.45 21.02 -12.31
C LEU A 143 -1.71 21.16 -10.99
N ILE A 144 -1.87 20.16 -10.12
CA ILE A 144 -1.18 20.11 -8.83
C ILE A 144 -0.63 18.71 -8.61
N ASN A 145 0.39 18.57 -7.78
CA ASN A 145 0.74 17.27 -7.22
C ASN A 145 -0.38 16.86 -6.26
N TYR A 146 -1.10 15.80 -6.61
CA TYR A 146 -2.20 15.28 -5.81
C TYR A 146 -1.74 14.19 -4.85
N TRP A 147 -0.88 13.26 -5.31
CA TRP A 147 -0.44 12.15 -4.48
C TRP A 147 0.44 12.56 -3.31
N GLY A 148 1.34 13.55 -3.52
CA GLY A 148 2.20 14.06 -2.46
C GLY A 148 3.65 13.58 -2.49
N TYR A 149 4.07 12.79 -3.46
CA TYR A 149 5.46 12.31 -3.58
C TYR A 149 6.43 13.41 -4.07
N ASN A 150 6.43 14.52 -3.36
CA ASN A 150 7.32 15.66 -3.62
C ASN A 150 7.56 16.46 -2.34
N THR A 151 8.07 15.77 -1.31
CA THR A 151 8.18 16.26 0.07
C THR A 151 9.22 17.37 0.20
N ILE A 152 8.93 18.37 1.02
CA ILE A 152 9.81 19.49 1.31
C ILE A 152 10.21 19.58 2.78
N ASN A 153 9.44 18.95 3.69
CA ASN A 153 9.73 18.88 5.11
C ASN A 153 9.16 17.57 5.68
N PHE A 154 9.96 16.89 6.52
CA PHE A 154 9.66 15.54 7.02
C PHE A 154 8.87 15.51 8.34
N PHE A 155 8.57 16.64 8.95
CA PHE A 155 7.94 16.70 10.29
C PHE A 155 6.56 17.35 10.28
N THR A 156 6.24 18.17 9.28
CA THR A 156 5.02 18.97 9.26
C THR A 156 3.89 18.23 8.53
N PRO A 157 2.69 18.04 9.13
CA PRO A 157 1.51 17.57 8.41
C PRO A 157 1.09 18.55 7.31
N HIS A 158 0.70 18.04 6.14
CA HIS A 158 0.34 18.88 5.00
C HIS A 158 -0.95 19.66 5.24
N HIS A 159 -0.89 20.99 5.17
CA HIS A 159 -2.00 21.90 5.46
C HIS A 159 -3.21 21.74 4.54
N ARG A 160 -3.05 21.26 3.28
CA ARG A 160 -4.17 21.08 2.33
C ARG A 160 -5.16 20.00 2.76
N TYR A 161 -4.80 19.16 3.69
CA TYR A 161 -5.66 18.12 4.24
C TYR A 161 -6.30 18.52 5.58
N ALA A 162 -6.08 19.77 6.04
CA ALA A 162 -6.74 20.31 7.21
C ALA A 162 -8.00 21.09 6.81
N THR A 163 -8.91 21.26 7.76
CA THR A 163 -10.10 22.11 7.58
C THR A 163 -9.71 23.58 7.38
N ALA A 164 -10.55 24.34 6.68
CA ALA A 164 -10.32 25.78 6.51
C ALA A 164 -10.18 26.52 7.85
N ALA A 165 -10.89 26.08 8.89
CA ALA A 165 -10.81 26.61 10.23
C ALA A 165 -9.43 26.36 10.88
N ALA A 166 -8.89 25.14 10.73
CA ALA A 166 -7.56 24.79 11.24
C ALA A 166 -6.46 25.54 10.48
N ILE A 167 -6.58 25.68 9.15
CA ILE A 167 -5.64 26.45 8.33
C ILE A 167 -5.62 27.91 8.77
N ALA A 168 -6.79 28.53 8.98
CA ALA A 168 -6.90 29.92 9.43
C ALA A 168 -6.35 30.14 10.87
N ALA A 169 -6.43 29.10 11.72
CA ALA A 169 -5.91 29.14 13.09
C ALA A 169 -4.39 28.86 13.17
N GLY A 170 -3.78 28.37 12.07
CA GLY A 170 -2.35 28.16 11.96
C GLY A 170 -1.87 26.72 12.22
N PRO A 171 -0.54 26.48 12.13
CA PRO A 171 0.04 25.15 12.16
C PRO A 171 -0.27 24.32 13.41
N ASP A 172 -0.37 24.94 14.59
CA ASP A 172 -0.79 24.24 15.82
C ASP A 172 -2.16 23.57 15.69
N ALA A 173 -3.11 24.26 15.05
CA ALA A 173 -4.46 23.71 14.83
C ALA A 173 -4.45 22.57 13.82
N ILE A 174 -3.60 22.66 12.77
CA ILE A 174 -3.40 21.58 11.78
C ILE A 174 -2.82 20.34 12.46
N VAL A 175 -1.77 20.48 13.28
CA VAL A 175 -1.19 19.38 14.05
C VAL A 175 -2.21 18.75 15.00
N ARG A 176 -3.02 19.56 15.68
CA ARG A 176 -4.10 19.05 16.56
C ARG A 176 -5.19 18.33 15.79
N GLU A 177 -5.57 18.81 14.62
CA GLU A 177 -6.55 18.12 13.76
C GLU A 177 -6.02 16.76 13.30
N PHE A 178 -4.73 16.69 12.88
CA PHE A 178 -4.07 15.43 12.54
C PHE A 178 -4.04 14.45 13.72
N LYS A 179 -3.56 14.90 14.90
CA LYS A 179 -3.54 14.07 16.13
C LYS A 179 -4.95 13.61 16.52
N THR A 180 -5.96 14.45 16.31
CA THR A 180 -7.37 14.09 16.54
C THR A 180 -7.81 12.98 15.60
N MET A 181 -7.47 13.06 14.31
CA MET A 181 -7.72 11.98 13.35
C MET A 181 -7.13 10.66 13.83
N VAL A 182 -5.86 10.63 14.17
CA VAL A 182 -5.19 9.41 14.67
C VAL A 182 -5.88 8.87 15.92
N ARG A 183 -6.18 9.75 16.90
CA ARG A 183 -6.87 9.35 18.13
C ARG A 183 -8.24 8.71 17.86
N GLU A 184 -9.05 9.27 16.97
CA GLU A 184 -10.38 8.72 16.67
C GLU A 184 -10.32 7.39 15.90
N LEU A 185 -9.34 7.25 14.99
CA LEU A 185 -9.07 5.98 14.32
C LEU A 185 -8.62 4.90 15.33
N HIS A 186 -7.68 5.21 16.22
CA HIS A 186 -7.26 4.31 17.30
C HIS A 186 -8.41 3.94 18.24
N ARG A 187 -9.27 4.90 18.61
CA ARG A 187 -10.47 4.64 19.43
C ARG A 187 -11.41 3.64 18.76
N ALA A 188 -11.42 3.62 17.44
CA ALA A 188 -12.21 2.67 16.66
C ALA A 188 -11.49 1.31 16.45
N GLY A 189 -10.24 1.16 16.91
CA GLY A 189 -9.42 -0.02 16.70
C GLY A 189 -8.78 -0.09 15.31
N LEU A 190 -8.55 1.05 14.66
CA LEU A 190 -7.90 1.16 13.36
C LEU A 190 -6.50 1.75 13.52
N GLU A 191 -5.51 1.12 12.93
CA GLU A 191 -4.13 1.62 12.86
C GLU A 191 -3.96 2.66 11.74
N VAL A 192 -2.96 3.52 11.86
CA VAL A 192 -2.57 4.51 10.86
C VAL A 192 -1.13 4.25 10.42
N ILE A 193 -0.97 3.96 9.15
CA ILE A 193 0.34 3.80 8.49
C ILE A 193 0.56 5.03 7.61
N LEU A 194 1.76 5.58 7.58
CA LEU A 194 2.11 6.68 6.69
C LEU A 194 3.00 6.21 5.57
N ASP A 195 2.65 6.58 4.34
CA ASP A 195 3.56 6.53 3.22
C ASP A 195 4.52 7.73 3.30
N VAL A 196 5.83 7.44 3.43
CA VAL A 196 6.85 8.44 3.70
C VAL A 196 7.92 8.49 2.61
N VAL A 197 8.19 9.69 2.15
CA VAL A 197 9.11 9.95 1.05
C VAL A 197 10.40 10.55 1.60
N TYR A 198 11.37 9.70 1.94
CA TYR A 198 12.70 10.13 2.42
C TYR A 198 13.80 9.96 1.36
N ASN A 199 13.49 9.36 0.23
CA ASN A 199 14.47 9.07 -0.81
C ASN A 199 14.90 10.32 -1.61
N HIS A 200 14.01 11.31 -1.77
CA HIS A 200 14.26 12.57 -2.47
C HIS A 200 13.48 13.73 -1.84
N THR A 201 13.69 14.95 -2.36
CA THR A 201 12.93 16.13 -1.96
C THR A 201 12.44 16.94 -3.16
N ALA A 202 11.47 17.82 -2.90
CA ALA A 202 10.91 18.75 -3.88
C ALA A 202 11.89 19.77 -4.45
N GLU A 203 13.14 19.82 -3.95
CA GLU A 203 14.14 20.74 -4.47
C GLU A 203 14.67 20.35 -5.86
N GLY A 204 14.34 19.13 -6.36
CA GLY A 204 14.65 18.66 -7.71
C GLY A 204 16.16 18.60 -8.01
N GLY A 205 16.54 18.50 -9.27
CA GLY A 205 17.93 18.43 -9.73
C GLY A 205 18.63 19.79 -9.83
N ASN A 206 19.66 19.89 -10.68
CA ASN A 206 20.54 21.07 -10.84
C ASN A 206 19.79 22.39 -11.14
N ARG A 207 18.58 22.33 -11.67
CA ARG A 207 17.73 23.50 -11.98
C ARG A 207 16.60 23.71 -10.97
N GLY A 208 16.59 22.91 -9.92
CA GLY A 208 15.56 22.98 -8.89
C GLY A 208 15.73 24.22 -7.99
N LEU A 209 14.67 24.50 -7.25
CA LEU A 209 14.61 25.65 -6.33
C LEU A 209 15.28 25.31 -5.01
N THR A 210 15.81 26.33 -4.34
CA THR A 210 16.33 26.20 -2.97
C THR A 210 15.25 26.62 -2.00
N HIS A 211 14.88 25.71 -1.09
CA HIS A 211 13.83 25.92 -0.09
C HIS A 211 14.28 25.53 1.33
N SER A 212 15.16 24.53 1.47
CA SER A 212 15.57 23.92 2.73
C SER A 212 16.98 23.34 2.61
N PHE A 213 17.07 22.02 2.45
CA PHE A 213 18.29 21.21 2.52
C PHE A 213 19.43 21.72 1.64
N ARG A 214 19.13 22.14 0.41
CA ARG A 214 20.12 22.65 -0.54
C ARG A 214 20.78 23.92 -0.03
N GLY A 215 20.01 24.82 0.56
CA GLY A 215 20.53 26.08 1.10
C GLY A 215 21.24 25.93 2.42
N ILE A 216 20.93 24.85 3.18
CA ILE A 216 21.55 24.59 4.48
C ILE A 216 22.91 23.92 4.31
N ASP A 217 22.97 22.79 3.60
CA ASP A 217 24.22 22.09 3.24
C ASP A 217 23.98 21.10 2.10
N ASN A 218 24.04 21.60 0.87
CA ASN A 218 23.73 20.81 -0.32
C ASN A 218 24.56 19.52 -0.41
N ALA A 219 25.86 19.59 -0.15
CA ALA A 219 26.77 18.46 -0.31
C ALA A 219 26.59 17.38 0.76
N SER A 220 26.05 17.74 1.92
CA SER A 220 25.75 16.79 2.98
C SER A 220 24.41 16.09 2.78
N TYR A 221 23.38 16.84 2.37
CA TYR A 221 22.04 16.28 2.23
C TYR A 221 21.82 15.51 0.91
N TYR A 222 22.47 15.92 -0.18
CA TYR A 222 22.26 15.30 -1.49
C TYR A 222 23.48 14.54 -2.00
N ARG A 223 23.25 13.52 -2.78
CA ARG A 223 24.30 12.84 -3.55
C ARG A 223 24.69 13.72 -4.73
N VAL A 224 25.81 14.41 -4.63
CA VAL A 224 26.36 15.26 -5.68
C VAL A 224 27.79 14.87 -6.00
N ASP A 225 28.14 14.84 -7.30
CA ASP A 225 29.50 14.61 -7.77
C ASP A 225 30.42 15.85 -7.58
N ASP A 226 31.68 15.72 -7.93
CA ASP A 226 32.65 16.81 -7.81
C ASP A 226 32.40 17.98 -8.76
N LEU A 227 31.54 17.77 -9.77
CA LEU A 227 31.09 18.81 -10.70
C LEU A 227 29.78 19.48 -10.28
N GLY A 228 29.19 19.04 -9.17
CA GLY A 228 27.92 19.55 -8.63
C GLY A 228 26.69 18.96 -9.29
N ASN A 229 26.80 17.86 -10.04
CA ASN A 229 25.64 17.17 -10.59
C ASN A 229 25.02 16.23 -9.56
N TYR A 230 23.69 16.18 -9.53
CA TYR A 230 22.95 15.28 -8.64
C TYR A 230 22.95 13.86 -9.20
N HIS A 231 23.24 12.89 -8.33
CA HIS A 231 22.89 11.49 -8.59
C HIS A 231 21.41 11.28 -8.31
N ASP A 232 20.73 10.66 -9.26
CA ASP A 232 19.29 10.44 -9.18
C ASP A 232 18.97 8.95 -9.32
N THR A 233 18.60 8.31 -8.21
CA THR A 233 18.10 6.93 -8.17
C THR A 233 16.57 6.89 -7.98
N THR A 234 15.91 8.06 -8.04
CA THR A 234 14.50 8.20 -7.72
C THR A 234 13.65 8.60 -8.93
N GLY A 235 14.26 9.16 -9.97
CA GLY A 235 13.56 9.71 -11.12
C GLY A 235 13.00 11.13 -10.88
N CYS A 236 13.23 11.71 -9.68
CA CYS A 236 12.71 13.01 -9.26
C CYS A 236 13.75 14.13 -9.31
N GLY A 237 14.96 13.83 -9.79
CA GLY A 237 16.04 14.79 -9.99
C GLY A 237 17.08 14.86 -8.89
N ASN A 238 16.84 14.27 -7.73
CA ASN A 238 17.80 14.16 -6.65
C ASN A 238 17.60 12.88 -5.84
N SER A 239 18.64 12.48 -5.13
CA SER A 239 18.57 11.46 -4.08
C SER A 239 19.22 12.01 -2.83
N LEU A 240 18.63 11.76 -1.66
CA LEU A 240 19.27 12.07 -0.39
C LEU A 240 20.51 11.20 -0.17
N ASN A 241 21.50 11.73 0.53
CA ASN A 241 22.80 11.11 0.74
C ASN A 241 22.84 10.30 2.05
N PHE A 242 22.30 9.10 2.04
CA PHE A 242 22.30 8.21 3.20
C PHE A 242 23.70 7.69 3.60
N ALA A 243 24.74 7.92 2.80
CA ALA A 243 26.11 7.72 3.23
C ALA A 243 26.56 8.77 4.27
N ASN A 244 25.81 9.88 4.41
CA ASN A 244 26.05 10.89 5.44
C ASN A 244 25.22 10.55 6.70
N PRO A 245 25.87 10.35 7.88
CA PRO A 245 25.17 9.99 9.11
C PRO A 245 24.15 11.06 9.56
N ARG A 246 24.33 12.35 9.21
CA ARG A 246 23.36 13.40 9.55
C ARG A 246 22.04 13.27 8.78
N VAL A 247 22.06 12.72 7.58
CA VAL A 247 20.84 12.38 6.83
C VAL A 247 20.13 11.19 7.49
N VAL A 248 20.90 10.20 7.93
CA VAL A 248 20.36 9.06 8.71
C VAL A 248 19.71 9.56 10.00
N ASP A 249 20.42 10.39 10.79
CA ASP A 249 19.91 10.98 12.03
C ASP A 249 18.59 11.73 11.81
N LEU A 250 18.51 12.58 10.77
CA LEU A 250 17.32 13.35 10.43
C LEU A 250 16.10 12.44 10.16
N VAL A 251 16.29 11.36 9.40
CA VAL A 251 15.22 10.42 9.09
C VAL A 251 14.78 9.64 10.33
N LEU A 252 15.72 9.16 11.14
CA LEU A 252 15.40 8.47 12.39
C LEU A 252 14.67 9.40 13.38
N ASP A 253 15.08 10.67 13.48
CA ASP A 253 14.39 11.65 14.31
C ASP A 253 12.98 11.96 13.84
N SER A 254 12.77 12.00 12.50
CA SER A 254 11.44 12.15 11.92
C SER A 254 10.56 10.94 12.24
N LEU A 255 11.07 9.72 12.10
CA LEU A 255 10.34 8.49 12.42
C LEU A 255 9.98 8.41 13.92
N ARG A 256 10.91 8.77 14.83
CA ARG A 256 10.60 8.86 16.28
C ARG A 256 9.49 9.86 16.56
N TYR A 257 9.55 11.05 15.93
CA TYR A 257 8.51 12.07 16.07
C TYR A 257 7.13 11.55 15.64
N TRP A 258 7.03 10.94 14.46
CA TRP A 258 5.76 10.40 13.99
C TRP A 258 5.28 9.21 14.84
N THR A 259 6.18 8.34 15.28
CA THR A 259 5.83 7.17 16.11
C THR A 259 5.38 7.54 17.52
N GLU A 260 6.12 8.43 18.19
CA GLU A 260 5.91 8.76 19.61
C GLU A 260 4.92 9.91 19.79
N GLU A 261 5.16 11.05 19.10
CA GLU A 261 4.37 12.26 19.31
C GLU A 261 3.06 12.26 18.50
N MET A 262 3.09 11.72 17.28
CA MET A 262 1.93 11.65 16.40
C MET A 262 1.19 10.30 16.50
N GLN A 263 1.73 9.34 17.27
CA GLN A 263 1.16 8.01 17.53
C GLN A 263 0.93 7.17 16.27
N ILE A 264 1.76 7.30 15.24
CA ILE A 264 1.68 6.52 14.01
C ILE A 264 2.12 5.07 14.26
N ASP A 265 1.38 4.11 13.67
CA ASP A 265 1.53 2.67 13.92
C ASP A 265 2.48 1.99 12.92
N GLY A 266 2.75 2.62 11.79
CA GLY A 266 3.65 2.06 10.78
C GLY A 266 4.02 3.05 9.69
N PHE A 267 4.99 2.65 8.88
CA PHE A 267 5.50 3.43 7.75
C PHE A 267 5.66 2.53 6.52
N ARG A 268 5.18 3.01 5.39
CA ARG A 268 5.57 2.51 4.07
C ARG A 268 6.63 3.45 3.51
N PHE A 269 7.80 2.94 3.22
CA PHE A 269 8.94 3.71 2.72
C PHE A 269 8.96 3.70 1.20
N ASP A 270 8.65 4.86 0.60
CA ASP A 270 8.75 5.07 -0.85
C ASP A 270 10.17 4.86 -1.33
N LEU A 271 10.37 4.11 -2.43
CA LEU A 271 11.67 3.77 -3.03
C LEU A 271 12.72 3.41 -1.96
N ALA A 272 12.38 2.48 -1.06
CA ALA A 272 13.16 2.18 0.15
C ALA A 272 14.61 1.75 -0.13
N THR A 273 14.91 1.20 -1.31
CA THR A 273 16.26 0.85 -1.73
C THR A 273 17.22 2.04 -1.67
N THR A 274 16.74 3.25 -2.01
CA THR A 274 17.55 4.47 -1.96
C THR A 274 18.03 4.80 -0.54
N LEU A 275 17.23 4.48 0.50
CA LEU A 275 17.54 4.74 1.91
C LEU A 275 18.70 3.87 2.42
N ALA A 276 19.00 2.80 1.73
CA ALA A 276 20.03 1.82 2.10
C ALA A 276 21.17 1.73 1.09
N ARG A 277 21.39 2.78 0.30
CA ARG A 277 22.53 2.86 -0.60
C ARG A 277 23.76 3.45 0.10
N ASP A 278 24.87 2.70 0.10
CA ASP A 278 26.15 3.08 0.66
C ASP A 278 26.84 4.23 -0.11
N ALA A 279 28.06 4.60 0.29
CA ALA A 279 28.86 5.62 -0.40
C ALA A 279 29.18 5.27 -1.87
N GLY A 280 29.24 3.98 -2.21
CA GLY A 280 29.41 3.46 -3.57
C GLY A 280 28.11 3.37 -4.36
N ASN A 281 27.01 3.85 -3.81
CA ASN A 281 25.67 3.76 -4.39
C ASN A 281 25.16 2.31 -4.57
N GLN A 282 25.66 1.37 -3.76
CA GLN A 282 25.20 -0.02 -3.73
C GLN A 282 24.21 -0.20 -2.58
N TYR A 283 23.19 -1.06 -2.78
CA TYR A 283 22.30 -1.45 -1.72
C TYR A 283 23.03 -2.32 -0.69
N ASP A 284 22.83 -2.01 0.60
CA ASP A 284 23.33 -2.78 1.72
C ASP A 284 22.19 -3.05 2.72
N PRO A 285 21.76 -4.31 2.92
CA PRO A 285 20.71 -4.65 3.91
C PRO A 285 21.12 -4.34 5.35
N ASN A 286 22.43 -4.17 5.63
CA ASN A 286 22.97 -3.77 6.92
C ASN A 286 23.25 -2.26 7.02
N HIS A 287 22.72 -1.47 6.10
CA HIS A 287 22.94 -0.03 6.07
C HIS A 287 22.50 0.61 7.41
N PRO A 288 23.26 1.60 7.93
CA PRO A 288 22.94 2.27 9.21
C PRO A 288 21.51 2.79 9.32
N THR A 289 20.89 3.22 8.23
CA THR A 289 19.48 3.64 8.21
C THR A 289 18.54 2.49 8.60
N LEU A 290 18.67 1.33 7.95
CA LEU A 290 17.82 0.18 8.24
C LEU A 290 18.10 -0.36 9.64
N GLN A 291 19.38 -0.50 9.99
CA GLN A 291 19.79 -0.95 11.32
C GLN A 291 19.34 0.02 12.43
N GLY A 292 19.35 1.32 12.15
CA GLY A 292 18.81 2.33 13.05
C GLY A 292 17.31 2.19 13.28
N MET A 293 16.53 1.90 12.21
CA MET A 293 15.08 1.70 12.32
C MET A 293 14.72 0.48 13.18
N ILE A 294 15.39 -0.66 12.97
CA ILE A 294 15.08 -1.90 13.67
C ILE A 294 15.62 -1.96 15.11
N SER A 295 16.67 -1.23 15.42
CA SER A 295 17.28 -1.20 16.76
C SER A 295 16.80 -0.08 17.67
N ASP A 296 16.14 0.93 17.13
CA ASP A 296 15.60 2.05 17.90
C ASP A 296 14.39 1.61 18.74
N PRO A 297 14.37 1.85 20.06
CA PRO A 297 13.29 1.34 20.94
C PRO A 297 11.92 1.96 20.67
N ILE A 298 11.84 3.07 19.94
CA ILE A 298 10.58 3.74 19.56
C ILE A 298 10.17 3.26 18.16
N ILE A 299 11.06 3.39 17.17
CA ILE A 299 10.76 3.09 15.76
C ILE A 299 10.46 1.60 15.58
N SER A 300 11.18 0.71 16.25
CA SER A 300 10.97 -0.74 16.18
C SER A 300 9.59 -1.23 16.67
N THR A 301 8.82 -0.37 17.33
CA THR A 301 7.43 -0.66 17.71
C THR A 301 6.45 -0.44 16.55
N ALA A 302 6.86 0.24 15.50
CA ALA A 302 6.04 0.51 14.32
C ALA A 302 6.18 -0.59 13.26
N LYS A 303 5.15 -0.78 12.45
CA LYS A 303 5.22 -1.62 11.25
C LYS A 303 6.15 -0.95 10.22
N LEU A 304 7.19 -1.66 9.77
CA LEU A 304 8.14 -1.18 8.78
C LEU A 304 7.85 -1.89 7.46
N ILE A 305 7.40 -1.14 6.45
CA ILE A 305 7.02 -1.67 5.14
C ILE A 305 7.88 -1.02 4.07
N ALA A 306 8.65 -1.79 3.33
CA ALA A 306 9.47 -1.29 2.24
C ALA A 306 8.73 -1.38 0.90
N GLU A 307 8.81 -0.32 0.10
CA GLU A 307 8.76 -0.46 -1.35
C GLU A 307 10.16 -0.89 -1.80
N PRO A 308 10.38 -2.18 -2.12
CA PRO A 308 11.73 -2.75 -2.17
C PRO A 308 12.43 -2.53 -3.52
N TRP A 309 12.30 -1.35 -4.09
CA TRP A 309 12.99 -0.96 -5.33
C TRP A 309 13.31 0.54 -5.39
N ASP A 310 14.10 0.91 -6.38
CA ASP A 310 14.27 2.26 -6.90
C ASP A 310 14.65 2.19 -8.39
N VAL A 311 14.84 3.33 -9.07
CA VAL A 311 15.16 3.35 -10.51
C VAL A 311 16.66 3.26 -10.83
N GLY A 312 17.50 3.20 -9.81
CA GLY A 312 18.96 3.10 -9.97
C GLY A 312 19.42 1.68 -10.34
N LEU A 313 20.69 1.57 -10.72
CA LEU A 313 21.30 0.26 -10.99
C LEU A 313 21.26 -0.63 -9.73
N GLY A 314 20.81 -1.89 -9.89
CA GLY A 314 20.60 -2.81 -8.77
C GLY A 314 19.48 -2.36 -7.85
N GLY A 315 18.50 -1.58 -8.34
CA GLY A 315 17.43 -1.00 -7.53
C GLY A 315 16.39 -1.99 -7.05
N TRP A 316 16.12 -3.07 -7.79
CA TRP A 316 15.12 -4.06 -7.37
C TRP A 316 15.69 -4.98 -6.29
N GLN A 317 15.12 -4.95 -5.10
CA GLN A 317 15.59 -5.62 -3.88
C GLN A 317 14.49 -6.42 -3.17
N THR A 318 13.40 -6.76 -3.85
CA THR A 318 12.32 -7.58 -3.25
C THR A 318 12.87 -8.88 -2.67
N GLY A 319 12.65 -9.10 -1.38
CA GLY A 319 13.15 -10.23 -0.61
C GLY A 319 14.48 -9.98 0.12
N ASN A 320 15.14 -8.84 -0.08
CA ASN A 320 16.49 -8.56 0.44
C ASN A 320 16.52 -7.56 1.61
N PHE A 321 15.37 -7.09 2.11
CA PHE A 321 15.32 -6.23 3.30
C PHE A 321 15.50 -7.06 4.59
N PRO A 322 15.91 -6.44 5.72
CA PRO A 322 16.02 -7.12 7.02
C PRO A 322 14.71 -7.82 7.46
N ASP A 323 14.84 -8.79 8.36
CA ASP A 323 13.73 -9.66 8.80
C ASP A 323 12.57 -8.88 9.44
N GLU A 324 12.82 -7.72 10.04
CA GLU A 324 11.84 -6.86 10.68
C GLU A 324 10.97 -6.06 9.70
N PHE A 325 11.35 -6.02 8.41
CA PHE A 325 10.57 -5.36 7.38
C PHE A 325 9.58 -6.32 6.72
N SER A 326 8.38 -5.80 6.44
CA SER A 326 7.53 -6.35 5.39
C SER A 326 7.80 -5.61 4.07
N GLU A 327 7.53 -6.25 2.95
CA GLU A 327 7.85 -5.72 1.63
C GLU A 327 6.63 -5.76 0.70
N TRP A 328 6.41 -4.71 -0.07
CA TRP A 328 5.47 -4.75 -1.17
C TRP A 328 5.87 -5.85 -2.17
N ASN A 329 4.96 -6.76 -2.47
CA ASN A 329 5.23 -7.93 -3.30
C ASN A 329 4.76 -7.71 -4.75
N ASP A 330 5.63 -7.13 -5.57
CA ASP A 330 5.38 -6.91 -6.99
C ASP A 330 5.16 -8.21 -7.79
N ARG A 331 5.84 -9.30 -7.38
CA ARG A 331 5.65 -10.63 -8.01
C ARG A 331 4.25 -11.18 -7.72
N TYR A 332 3.70 -10.94 -6.53
CA TYR A 332 2.31 -11.29 -6.22
C TYR A 332 1.36 -10.58 -7.17
N ARG A 333 1.46 -9.25 -7.24
CA ARG A 333 0.65 -8.41 -8.12
C ARG A 333 0.67 -8.92 -9.56
N ASP A 334 1.86 -9.10 -10.10
CA ASP A 334 2.04 -9.43 -11.51
C ASP A 334 1.58 -10.86 -11.83
N SER A 335 1.83 -11.82 -10.92
CA SER A 335 1.41 -13.21 -11.08
C SER A 335 -0.13 -13.34 -11.06
N VAL A 336 -0.79 -12.71 -10.08
CA VAL A 336 -2.25 -12.76 -9.95
C VAL A 336 -2.94 -12.07 -11.14
N ARG A 337 -2.43 -10.90 -11.57
CA ARG A 337 -2.95 -10.21 -12.76
C ARG A 337 -2.76 -11.05 -14.03
N ARG A 338 -1.59 -11.66 -14.23
CA ARG A 338 -1.35 -12.55 -15.38
C ARG A 338 -2.31 -13.71 -15.37
N PHE A 339 -2.42 -14.42 -14.27
CA PHE A 339 -3.28 -15.59 -14.17
C PHE A 339 -4.75 -15.28 -14.51
N TRP A 340 -5.31 -14.23 -13.93
CA TRP A 340 -6.73 -13.92 -14.10
C TRP A 340 -7.07 -13.10 -15.34
N LEU A 341 -6.10 -12.39 -15.94
CA LEU A 341 -6.38 -11.43 -17.02
C LEU A 341 -5.59 -11.75 -18.28
N SER A 342 -4.25 -11.62 -18.26
CA SER A 342 -3.44 -11.77 -19.47
C SER A 342 -3.49 -13.19 -20.04
N ASP A 343 -3.53 -14.21 -19.20
CA ASP A 343 -3.59 -15.60 -19.65
C ASP A 343 -4.95 -15.93 -20.27
N ILE A 344 -6.05 -15.39 -19.72
CA ILE A 344 -7.38 -15.48 -20.33
C ILE A 344 -7.39 -14.79 -21.70
N ALA A 345 -6.80 -13.59 -21.80
CA ALA A 345 -6.66 -12.90 -23.08
C ALA A 345 -5.85 -13.72 -24.09
N ASN A 346 -4.75 -14.34 -23.65
CA ASN A 346 -3.93 -15.22 -24.48
C ASN A 346 -4.73 -16.43 -24.97
N HIS A 347 -5.48 -17.08 -24.08
CA HIS A 347 -6.32 -18.23 -24.45
C HIS A 347 -7.36 -17.85 -25.50
N ARG A 348 -8.09 -16.74 -25.34
CA ARG A 348 -9.05 -16.25 -26.32
C ARG A 348 -8.43 -15.92 -27.68
N ASN A 349 -7.17 -15.48 -27.69
CA ASN A 349 -6.45 -15.09 -28.91
C ASN A 349 -5.73 -16.25 -29.60
N SER A 350 -5.22 -17.23 -28.87
CA SER A 350 -4.32 -18.26 -29.39
C SER A 350 -4.70 -19.70 -29.06
N GLY A 351 -5.69 -19.91 -28.18
CA GLY A 351 -6.05 -21.22 -27.65
C GLY A 351 -5.14 -21.74 -26.54
N HIS A 352 -4.20 -20.92 -26.04
CA HIS A 352 -3.24 -21.29 -24.99
C HIS A 352 -3.16 -20.23 -23.91
N TYR A 353 -3.15 -20.65 -22.62
CA TYR A 353 -3.04 -19.71 -21.49
C TYR A 353 -1.62 -19.11 -21.35
N GLY A 354 -0.59 -19.90 -21.63
CA GLY A 354 0.80 -19.48 -21.52
C GLY A 354 1.44 -19.76 -20.15
N ASN A 355 0.68 -19.66 -19.06
CA ASN A 355 1.16 -19.96 -17.71
C ASN A 355 0.19 -20.93 -17.02
N GLY A 356 0.75 -21.88 -16.23
CA GLY A 356 -0.02 -22.77 -15.36
C GLY A 356 -0.23 -22.18 -13.96
N VAL A 357 -0.54 -23.07 -13.01
CA VAL A 357 -0.87 -22.70 -11.62
C VAL A 357 0.33 -22.58 -10.68
N ALA A 358 1.54 -22.99 -11.08
CA ALA A 358 2.68 -23.11 -10.17
C ALA A 358 3.11 -21.77 -9.54
N ASP A 359 3.20 -20.71 -10.36
CA ASP A 359 3.54 -19.38 -9.87
C ASP A 359 2.43 -18.83 -8.96
N LEU A 360 1.16 -18.98 -9.37
CA LEU A 360 0.02 -18.60 -8.52
C LEU A 360 0.05 -19.33 -7.17
N ALA A 361 0.28 -20.64 -7.15
CA ALA A 361 0.35 -21.44 -5.93
C ALA A 361 1.46 -20.91 -4.98
N THR A 362 2.63 -20.56 -5.54
CA THR A 362 3.72 -19.95 -4.78
C THR A 362 3.26 -18.62 -4.15
N ARG A 363 2.53 -17.77 -4.89
CA ARG A 363 1.98 -16.51 -4.37
C ARG A 363 0.93 -16.76 -3.29
N LEU A 364 0.00 -17.68 -3.51
CA LEU A 364 -1.04 -18.06 -2.55
C LEU A 364 -0.46 -18.59 -1.23
N ALA A 365 0.70 -19.24 -1.27
CA ALA A 365 1.38 -19.80 -0.11
C ALA A 365 2.34 -18.82 0.61
N GLY A 366 2.38 -17.53 0.23
CA GLY A 366 3.17 -16.50 0.90
C GLY A 366 4.53 -16.20 0.26
N SER A 367 4.75 -16.64 -1.00
CA SER A 367 5.94 -16.24 -1.79
C SER A 367 7.30 -16.64 -1.19
N LYS A 368 7.42 -17.88 -0.72
CA LYS A 368 8.65 -18.41 -0.10
C LYS A 368 9.90 -18.31 -0.98
N ASP A 369 9.73 -18.19 -2.30
CA ASP A 369 10.83 -18.03 -3.28
C ASP A 369 11.54 -16.67 -3.20
N ILE A 370 10.91 -15.67 -2.56
CA ILE A 370 11.48 -14.34 -2.34
C ILE A 370 11.67 -13.99 -0.87
N VAL A 371 11.03 -14.71 0.04
CA VAL A 371 11.18 -14.48 1.48
C VAL A 371 12.28 -15.40 2.02
N HIS A 372 13.32 -14.80 2.56
CA HIS A 372 14.49 -15.51 3.06
C HIS A 372 14.60 -15.45 4.59
N GLY A 373 15.48 -16.28 5.15
CA GLY A 373 15.79 -16.27 6.59
C GLY A 373 14.65 -16.84 7.46
N SER A 374 14.44 -16.22 8.61
CA SER A 374 13.42 -16.56 9.59
C SER A 374 12.06 -15.90 9.34
N ARG A 375 11.94 -15.14 8.27
CA ARG A 375 10.72 -14.38 7.92
C ARG A 375 9.57 -15.32 7.59
N GLY A 376 8.40 -15.05 8.14
CA GLY A 376 7.16 -15.74 7.80
C GLY A 376 6.40 -15.09 6.65
N THR A 377 5.17 -15.54 6.43
CA THR A 377 4.31 -15.04 5.34
C THR A 377 3.95 -13.56 5.47
N SER A 378 3.93 -13.02 6.70
CA SER A 378 3.69 -11.60 6.97
C SER A 378 4.81 -10.67 6.50
N ALA A 379 5.94 -11.22 6.04
CA ALA A 379 6.97 -10.45 5.36
C ALA A 379 6.51 -9.90 4.00
N THR A 380 5.41 -10.39 3.43
CA THR A 380 4.89 -9.93 2.15
C THR A 380 3.60 -9.14 2.30
N ILE A 381 3.60 -7.92 1.77
CA ILE A 381 2.39 -7.14 1.54
C ILE A 381 1.88 -7.49 0.15
N ASN A 382 0.81 -8.25 0.10
CA ASN A 382 0.19 -8.69 -1.14
C ASN A 382 -0.80 -7.62 -1.63
N PHE A 383 -0.73 -7.25 -2.90
CA PHE A 383 -1.66 -6.32 -3.50
C PHE A 383 -1.92 -6.67 -4.97
N ILE A 384 -3.08 -6.27 -5.47
CA ILE A 384 -3.44 -6.37 -6.88
C ILE A 384 -3.29 -5.01 -7.54
N THR A 385 -3.62 -3.96 -6.80
CA THR A 385 -3.59 -2.55 -7.18
C THR A 385 -2.88 -1.75 -6.11
N ALA A 386 -2.36 -0.59 -6.48
CA ALA A 386 -1.84 0.44 -5.60
C ALA A 386 -2.28 1.81 -6.14
N HIS A 387 -1.86 2.90 -5.48
CA HIS A 387 -2.12 4.26 -5.95
C HIS A 387 -1.63 4.50 -7.38
N ASP A 388 -0.54 3.84 -7.78
CA ASP A 388 -0.01 3.81 -9.15
C ASP A 388 -0.49 2.55 -9.89
N GLY A 389 -0.68 2.66 -11.19
CA GLY A 389 -1.27 1.61 -12.01
C GLY A 389 -2.79 1.73 -12.17
N PHE A 390 -3.40 0.72 -12.79
CA PHE A 390 -4.85 0.65 -12.93
C PHE A 390 -5.54 0.31 -11.62
N THR A 391 -6.72 0.88 -11.37
CA THR A 391 -7.65 0.42 -10.34
C THR A 391 -8.16 -0.99 -10.65
N LEU A 392 -8.78 -1.66 -9.69
CA LEU A 392 -9.38 -2.98 -9.90
C LEU A 392 -10.39 -2.99 -11.07
N HIS A 393 -11.22 -1.96 -11.16
CA HIS A 393 -12.15 -1.79 -12.29
C HIS A 393 -11.43 -1.58 -13.62
N ASP A 394 -10.37 -0.77 -13.63
CA ASP A 394 -9.67 -0.44 -14.86
C ASP A 394 -8.82 -1.61 -15.37
N LEU A 395 -8.33 -2.50 -14.48
CA LEU A 395 -7.67 -3.75 -14.85
C LEU A 395 -8.55 -4.68 -15.73
N VAL A 396 -9.85 -4.66 -15.50
CA VAL A 396 -10.81 -5.47 -16.28
C VAL A 396 -11.50 -4.70 -17.40
N SER A 397 -11.15 -3.40 -17.57
CA SER A 397 -11.87 -2.51 -18.50
C SER A 397 -10.97 -1.85 -19.54
N TYR A 398 -9.66 -1.84 -19.36
CA TYR A 398 -8.73 -1.15 -20.25
C TYR A 398 -7.51 -2.02 -20.57
N ASN A 399 -7.18 -2.15 -21.85
CA ASN A 399 -5.95 -2.79 -22.30
C ASN A 399 -4.78 -1.79 -22.39
N VAL A 400 -5.09 -0.52 -22.62
CA VAL A 400 -4.09 0.55 -22.77
C VAL A 400 -4.36 1.70 -21.79
N LYS A 401 -3.30 2.40 -21.37
CA LYS A 401 -3.42 3.54 -20.48
C LYS A 401 -3.96 4.78 -21.18
N HIS A 402 -4.69 5.62 -20.44
CA HIS A 402 -5.33 6.85 -20.91
C HIS A 402 -4.92 8.06 -20.05
N ASN A 403 -3.62 8.39 -19.99
CA ASN A 403 -3.04 9.43 -19.12
C ASN A 403 -2.99 10.83 -19.76
N ASN A 404 -3.70 11.09 -20.87
CA ASN A 404 -3.61 12.35 -21.58
C ASN A 404 -3.91 13.58 -20.72
N MET A 405 -4.79 13.46 -19.72
CA MET A 405 -5.14 14.54 -18.79
C MET A 405 -3.97 14.99 -17.90
N ASN A 406 -2.92 14.18 -17.76
CA ASN A 406 -1.72 14.52 -17.00
C ASN A 406 -0.78 15.49 -17.73
N GLY A 407 -1.05 15.77 -19.03
CA GLY A 407 -0.26 16.71 -19.82
C GLY A 407 1.11 16.18 -20.26
N GLU A 408 1.32 14.85 -20.25
CA GLU A 408 2.58 14.18 -20.63
C GLU A 408 2.48 13.39 -21.93
N SER A 409 1.43 13.63 -22.72
CA SER A 409 1.19 12.94 -23.99
C SER A 409 1.10 11.42 -23.84
N ASN A 410 0.52 10.94 -22.73
CA ASN A 410 0.35 9.53 -22.39
C ASN A 410 1.68 8.74 -22.28
N ARG A 411 2.81 9.41 -21.98
CA ARG A 411 4.13 8.76 -21.82
C ARG A 411 4.39 8.29 -20.39
N ASP A 412 3.77 8.96 -19.42
CA ASP A 412 3.84 8.70 -17.99
C ASP A 412 3.09 7.41 -17.59
N GLY A 413 3.41 6.85 -16.44
CA GLY A 413 2.85 5.60 -15.94
C GLY A 413 3.35 4.36 -16.69
N THR A 414 3.08 3.18 -16.15
CA THR A 414 3.53 1.91 -16.75
C THR A 414 2.83 1.63 -18.08
N GLY A 415 3.57 1.02 -19.02
CA GLY A 415 3.01 0.48 -20.28
C GLY A 415 2.49 -0.95 -20.15
N ASN A 416 2.84 -1.66 -19.07
CA ASN A 416 2.46 -3.04 -18.84
C ASN A 416 1.60 -3.16 -17.59
N ASN A 417 0.30 -3.33 -17.77
CA ASN A 417 -0.66 -3.43 -16.68
C ASN A 417 -1.11 -4.86 -16.39
N TYR A 418 -0.79 -5.82 -17.27
CA TYR A 418 -1.34 -7.19 -17.23
C TYR A 418 -2.88 -7.21 -17.16
N SER A 419 -3.52 -6.24 -17.79
CA SER A 419 -4.97 -6.03 -17.81
C SER A 419 -5.64 -6.77 -18.98
N PHE A 420 -6.96 -6.92 -18.91
CA PHE A 420 -7.77 -7.45 -20.01
C PHE A 420 -9.16 -6.80 -20.02
N ASN A 421 -9.53 -6.18 -21.15
CA ASN A 421 -10.79 -5.44 -21.30
C ASN A 421 -11.99 -6.28 -21.70
N PHE A 422 -11.84 -7.59 -21.81
CA PHE A 422 -12.90 -8.55 -22.22
C PHE A 422 -13.58 -8.21 -23.55
N GLY A 423 -12.87 -7.53 -24.45
CA GLY A 423 -13.34 -7.21 -25.80
C GLY A 423 -13.89 -5.81 -25.99
N ALA A 424 -13.96 -4.98 -24.95
CA ALA A 424 -14.38 -3.58 -25.04
C ALA A 424 -13.52 -2.65 -24.20
N GLU A 425 -12.96 -1.62 -24.79
CA GLU A 425 -12.19 -0.61 -24.06
C GLU A 425 -13.13 0.36 -23.33
N GLY A 426 -12.99 0.49 -22.01
CA GLY A 426 -13.88 1.30 -21.18
C GLY A 426 -15.26 0.69 -20.95
N LEU A 427 -16.30 1.55 -20.87
CA LEU A 427 -17.68 1.08 -20.62
C LEU A 427 -18.25 0.34 -21.83
N PRO A 428 -18.61 -0.96 -21.73
CA PRO A 428 -19.15 -1.72 -22.84
C PRO A 428 -20.64 -1.44 -23.05
N ALA A 429 -21.10 -1.61 -24.30
CA ALA A 429 -22.54 -1.65 -24.61
C ALA A 429 -23.16 -3.05 -24.41
N ASP A 430 -22.33 -4.08 -24.30
CA ASP A 430 -22.75 -5.47 -24.10
C ASP A 430 -22.71 -5.82 -22.62
N GLU A 431 -23.87 -6.17 -22.07
CA GLU A 431 -24.04 -6.56 -20.66
C GLU A 431 -23.29 -7.86 -20.30
N THR A 432 -23.05 -8.74 -21.27
CA THR A 432 -22.31 -9.99 -21.02
C THR A 432 -20.87 -9.71 -20.61
N ILE A 433 -20.25 -8.70 -21.22
CA ILE A 433 -18.90 -8.23 -20.85
C ILE A 433 -18.90 -7.68 -19.41
N LEU A 434 -19.96 -6.98 -18.99
CA LEU A 434 -20.07 -6.48 -17.62
C LEU A 434 -20.13 -7.64 -16.61
N VAL A 435 -20.92 -8.68 -16.89
CA VAL A 435 -21.03 -9.86 -16.02
C VAL A 435 -19.67 -10.55 -15.85
N GLU A 436 -18.90 -10.72 -16.94
CA GLU A 436 -17.56 -11.29 -16.89
C GLU A 436 -16.60 -10.42 -16.05
N ARG A 437 -16.59 -9.10 -16.28
CA ARG A 437 -15.76 -8.15 -15.51
C ARG A 437 -16.10 -8.17 -14.02
N HIS A 438 -17.38 -8.18 -13.68
CA HIS A 438 -17.87 -8.24 -12.31
C HIS A 438 -17.41 -9.51 -11.59
N LYS A 439 -17.52 -10.67 -12.26
CA LYS A 439 -17.02 -11.94 -11.74
C LYS A 439 -15.50 -11.90 -11.56
N MET A 440 -14.78 -11.32 -12.52
CA MET A 440 -13.33 -11.22 -12.44
C MET A 440 -12.84 -10.32 -11.30
N MET A 441 -13.52 -9.19 -11.03
CA MET A 441 -13.20 -8.38 -9.86
C MET A 441 -13.40 -9.16 -8.55
N ARG A 442 -14.47 -9.97 -8.43
CA ARG A 442 -14.67 -10.86 -7.28
C ARG A 442 -13.56 -11.91 -7.14
N ASN A 443 -13.11 -12.49 -8.26
CA ASN A 443 -12.01 -13.48 -8.27
C ASN A 443 -10.70 -12.85 -7.78
N LEU A 444 -10.38 -11.65 -8.26
CA LEU A 444 -9.18 -10.93 -7.86
C LEU A 444 -9.19 -10.61 -6.35
N LEU A 445 -10.31 -10.05 -5.84
CA LEU A 445 -10.46 -9.74 -4.40
C LEU A 445 -10.39 -11.01 -3.52
N ALA A 446 -11.04 -12.09 -3.93
CA ALA A 446 -11.00 -13.36 -3.19
C ALA A 446 -9.59 -13.98 -3.20
N THR A 447 -8.90 -13.95 -4.35
CA THR A 447 -7.52 -14.42 -4.44
C THR A 447 -6.61 -13.64 -3.48
N LEU A 448 -6.76 -12.31 -3.42
CA LEU A 448 -6.00 -11.46 -2.48
C LEU A 448 -6.28 -11.84 -1.02
N LEU A 449 -7.55 -11.87 -0.65
CA LEU A 449 -7.95 -12.05 0.76
C LEU A 449 -7.76 -13.47 1.27
N PHE A 450 -7.75 -14.48 0.39
CA PHE A 450 -7.53 -15.88 0.75
C PHE A 450 -6.08 -16.35 0.56
N SER A 451 -5.18 -15.46 0.17
CA SER A 451 -3.73 -15.73 0.14
C SER A 451 -3.07 -15.58 1.50
N SER A 452 -2.03 -16.37 1.76
CA SER A 452 -1.10 -16.15 2.86
C SER A 452 -0.33 -14.85 2.66
N GLY A 453 0.00 -14.14 3.74
CA GLY A 453 0.62 -12.80 3.70
C GLY A 453 -0.38 -11.70 4.07
N VAL A 454 0.06 -10.46 4.02
CA VAL A 454 -0.73 -9.29 4.44
C VAL A 454 -1.41 -8.67 3.23
N PRO A 455 -2.74 -8.68 3.14
CA PRO A 455 -3.45 -8.07 2.01
C PRO A 455 -3.49 -6.55 2.13
N MET A 456 -3.23 -5.86 1.03
CA MET A 456 -3.45 -4.42 0.84
C MET A 456 -4.43 -4.20 -0.31
N ILE A 457 -5.41 -3.32 -0.10
CA ILE A 457 -6.37 -2.88 -1.11
C ILE A 457 -6.30 -1.35 -1.28
N THR A 458 -6.42 -0.89 -2.51
CA THR A 458 -6.50 0.54 -2.81
C THR A 458 -7.92 1.06 -2.59
N ALA A 459 -8.04 2.20 -1.92
CA ALA A 459 -9.33 2.80 -1.57
C ALA A 459 -10.22 3.04 -2.80
N GLY A 460 -11.41 2.46 -2.73
CA GLY A 460 -12.41 2.50 -3.79
C GLY A 460 -12.44 1.26 -4.67
N ASP A 461 -11.46 0.35 -4.60
CA ASP A 461 -11.52 -0.91 -5.36
C ASP A 461 -12.67 -1.81 -4.90
N GLU A 462 -12.99 -1.79 -3.61
CA GLU A 462 -14.18 -2.44 -3.05
C GLU A 462 -15.50 -1.88 -3.61
N ARG A 463 -15.44 -0.72 -4.27
CA ARG A 463 -16.55 0.00 -4.90
C ARG A 463 -16.40 0.11 -6.41
N ALA A 464 -15.55 -0.68 -7.02
CA ALA A 464 -15.24 -0.62 -8.45
C ALA A 464 -14.95 0.81 -8.95
N LYS A 465 -14.13 1.57 -8.21
CA LYS A 465 -13.68 2.90 -8.60
C LYS A 465 -12.94 2.82 -9.93
N THR A 466 -13.25 3.72 -10.86
CA THR A 466 -12.52 3.85 -12.12
C THR A 466 -11.75 5.18 -12.19
N GLN A 467 -10.56 5.12 -12.73
CA GLN A 467 -9.76 6.29 -13.16
C GLN A 467 -9.83 6.46 -14.69
N GLN A 468 -10.83 5.80 -15.33
CA GLN A 468 -11.07 5.89 -16.78
C GLN A 468 -9.83 5.50 -17.61
N GLY A 469 -9.08 4.51 -17.12
CA GLY A 469 -7.84 4.06 -17.73
C GLY A 469 -6.62 4.96 -17.49
N ASN A 470 -6.72 5.97 -16.63
CA ASN A 470 -5.55 6.71 -16.16
C ASN A 470 -4.83 5.89 -15.09
N ASN A 471 -3.65 5.36 -15.41
CA ASN A 471 -2.86 4.53 -14.50
C ASN A 471 -1.75 5.32 -13.77
N ASN A 472 -1.82 6.65 -13.77
CA ASN A 472 -0.83 7.52 -13.13
C ASN A 472 -1.46 8.86 -12.70
N ALA A 473 -2.52 8.81 -11.91
CA ALA A 473 -3.37 9.96 -11.59
C ALA A 473 -2.75 10.94 -10.56
N TYR A 474 -1.39 11.02 -10.51
CA TYR A 474 -0.63 11.76 -9.50
C TYR A 474 -0.92 13.26 -9.45
N CYS A 475 -1.46 13.83 -10.52
CA CYS A 475 -1.77 15.26 -10.64
C CYS A 475 -3.27 15.56 -10.82
N GLN A 476 -4.15 14.60 -10.50
CA GLN A 476 -5.60 14.68 -10.72
C GLN A 476 -6.37 14.84 -9.40
N ASP A 477 -6.46 16.08 -8.86
CA ASP A 477 -7.32 16.37 -7.69
C ASP A 477 -8.77 16.64 -8.13
N ASN A 478 -9.45 15.62 -8.64
CA ASN A 478 -10.81 15.69 -9.13
C ASN A 478 -11.52 14.33 -9.01
N VAL A 479 -12.74 14.22 -9.52
CA VAL A 479 -13.57 13.01 -9.47
C VAL A 479 -12.93 11.77 -10.10
N LEU A 480 -11.91 11.93 -10.93
CA LEU A 480 -11.14 10.81 -11.48
C LEU A 480 -10.42 10.03 -10.38
N SER A 481 -9.86 10.74 -9.40
CA SER A 481 -9.04 10.17 -8.32
C SER A 481 -9.80 9.95 -7.02
N TRP A 482 -10.89 10.71 -6.79
CA TRP A 482 -11.64 10.60 -5.55
C TRP A 482 -12.46 9.30 -5.49
N VAL A 483 -12.64 8.76 -4.30
CA VAL A 483 -13.51 7.60 -4.07
C VAL A 483 -14.96 8.00 -4.31
N ASN A 484 -15.71 7.17 -5.04
CA ASN A 484 -17.14 7.35 -5.25
C ASN A 484 -17.94 6.86 -4.04
N TRP A 485 -18.89 7.68 -3.60
CA TRP A 485 -19.75 7.35 -2.47
C TRP A 485 -21.21 7.09 -2.89
N GLU A 486 -21.60 7.50 -4.08
CA GLU A 486 -22.84 7.12 -4.71
C GLU A 486 -22.63 5.84 -5.50
N LEU A 487 -23.22 4.74 -5.05
CA LEU A 487 -22.96 3.40 -5.57
C LEU A 487 -24.13 2.92 -6.43
N SER A 488 -23.83 2.33 -7.57
CA SER A 488 -24.76 1.47 -8.30
C SER A 488 -25.00 0.16 -7.53
N ASP A 489 -26.03 -0.61 -7.91
CA ASP A 489 -26.34 -1.90 -7.29
C ASP A 489 -25.13 -2.85 -7.32
N PHE A 490 -24.43 -2.91 -8.44
CA PHE A 490 -23.22 -3.72 -8.56
C PHE A 490 -22.11 -3.26 -7.59
N GLN A 491 -21.87 -1.96 -7.50
CA GLN A 491 -20.85 -1.40 -6.60
C GLN A 491 -21.16 -1.68 -5.12
N ALA A 492 -22.43 -1.56 -4.74
CA ALA A 492 -22.90 -1.90 -3.40
C ALA A 492 -22.76 -3.42 -3.10
N ASN A 493 -23.02 -4.27 -4.11
CA ASN A 493 -22.81 -5.70 -4.01
C ASN A 493 -21.33 -6.06 -3.88
N LEU A 494 -20.44 -5.40 -4.64
CA LEU A 494 -18.99 -5.63 -4.55
C LEU A 494 -18.44 -5.21 -3.18
N GLU A 495 -18.88 -4.06 -2.64
CA GLU A 495 -18.51 -3.63 -1.28
C GLU A 495 -18.98 -4.65 -0.23
N THR A 496 -20.21 -5.16 -0.37
CA THR A 496 -20.76 -6.20 0.51
C THR A 496 -19.96 -7.50 0.40
N THR A 497 -19.58 -7.87 -0.82
CA THR A 497 -18.73 -9.04 -1.08
C THR A 497 -17.36 -8.86 -0.42
N PHE A 498 -16.71 -7.71 -0.60
CA PHE A 498 -15.42 -7.44 0.02
C PHE A 498 -15.50 -7.53 1.56
N ALA A 499 -16.49 -6.90 2.17
CA ALA A 499 -16.74 -7.00 3.61
C ALA A 499 -16.97 -8.45 4.09
N PHE A 500 -17.63 -9.27 3.27
CA PHE A 500 -17.84 -10.68 3.57
C PHE A 500 -16.53 -11.49 3.47
N LEU A 501 -15.72 -11.25 2.45
CA LEU A 501 -14.42 -11.90 2.26
C LEU A 501 -13.42 -11.56 3.39
N THR A 502 -13.37 -10.29 3.82
CA THR A 502 -12.53 -9.88 4.96
C THR A 502 -12.98 -10.54 6.26
N LYS A 503 -14.30 -10.67 6.46
CA LYS A 503 -14.86 -11.42 7.59
C LYS A 503 -14.46 -12.90 7.54
N LEU A 504 -14.60 -13.57 6.39
CA LEU A 504 -14.19 -14.97 6.22
C LEU A 504 -12.71 -15.15 6.53
N ARG A 505 -11.84 -14.23 6.07
CA ARG A 505 -10.41 -14.25 6.40
C ARG A 505 -10.18 -14.12 7.91
N ALA A 506 -10.88 -13.22 8.59
CA ALA A 506 -10.74 -13.00 10.03
C ALA A 506 -11.20 -14.23 10.84
N GLU A 507 -12.30 -14.87 10.43
CA GLU A 507 -12.90 -16.03 11.12
C GLU A 507 -12.17 -17.36 10.85
N ASN A 508 -11.32 -17.43 9.82
CA ASN A 508 -10.62 -18.65 9.42
C ASN A 508 -9.10 -18.45 9.46
N PRO A 509 -8.43 -18.72 10.59
CA PRO A 509 -6.97 -18.58 10.71
C PRO A 509 -6.18 -19.36 9.66
N SER A 510 -6.67 -20.50 9.18
CA SER A 510 -6.06 -21.27 8.09
C SER A 510 -5.94 -20.49 6.75
N LEU A 511 -6.64 -19.37 6.58
CA LEU A 511 -6.47 -18.49 5.42
C LEU A 511 -5.29 -17.52 5.57
N ARG A 512 -4.76 -17.36 6.78
CA ARG A 512 -3.70 -16.42 7.12
C ARG A 512 -2.57 -17.05 7.93
N PRO A 513 -2.02 -18.20 7.47
CA PRO A 513 -0.89 -18.83 8.15
C PRO A 513 0.27 -17.83 8.27
N THR A 514 0.98 -17.87 9.39
CA THR A 514 2.12 -17.00 9.67
C THR A 514 3.45 -17.59 9.19
N ASP A 515 3.46 -18.87 8.86
CA ASP A 515 4.57 -19.62 8.28
C ASP A 515 4.23 -20.14 6.86
N PHE A 516 5.19 -20.75 6.20
CA PHE A 516 5.00 -21.29 4.84
C PHE A 516 4.38 -22.70 4.83
N GLY A 517 3.99 -23.19 6.01
CA GLY A 517 3.38 -24.48 6.18
C GLY A 517 4.33 -25.67 5.94
N ASN A 518 3.85 -26.83 6.29
CA ASN A 518 4.48 -28.10 5.98
C ASN A 518 3.52 -29.01 5.19
N PHE A 519 4.01 -30.18 4.72
CA PHE A 519 3.22 -31.09 3.90
C PHE A 519 2.80 -32.36 4.65
N GLU A 520 3.20 -32.54 5.91
CA GLU A 520 2.97 -33.80 6.66
C GLU A 520 1.74 -33.68 7.56
N LYS A 521 1.77 -32.77 8.52
CA LYS A 521 0.68 -32.54 9.49
C LYS A 521 0.73 -31.13 10.05
N ALA A 522 -0.43 -30.60 10.46
CA ALA A 522 -0.48 -29.36 11.24
C ALA A 522 0.03 -29.61 12.67
N GLU A 523 0.74 -28.63 13.20
CA GLU A 523 1.14 -28.53 14.61
C GLU A 523 0.85 -27.11 15.09
N VAL A 524 0.72 -26.91 16.40
CA VAL A 524 0.56 -25.55 16.95
C VAL A 524 1.75 -24.68 16.53
N GLY A 525 1.48 -23.60 15.83
CA GLY A 525 2.50 -22.69 15.27
C GLY A 525 3.18 -23.17 13.99
N ASN A 526 2.66 -24.23 13.36
CA ASN A 526 3.16 -24.71 12.06
C ASN A 526 2.02 -25.33 11.26
N ASP A 527 1.45 -24.57 10.35
CA ASP A 527 0.29 -24.95 9.56
C ASP A 527 0.62 -26.04 8.53
N LEU A 528 -0.40 -26.79 8.11
CA LEU A 528 -0.28 -27.72 6.99
C LEU A 528 -0.89 -27.07 5.74
N ILE A 529 -0.18 -27.16 4.61
CA ILE A 529 -0.67 -26.76 3.30
C ILE A 529 -0.48 -27.92 2.32
N ARG A 530 -1.59 -28.37 1.68
CA ARG A 530 -1.55 -29.37 0.62
C ARG A 530 -2.27 -28.90 -0.63
N TRP A 531 -1.77 -29.38 -1.75
CA TRP A 531 -2.26 -29.01 -3.06
C TRP A 531 -2.82 -30.23 -3.81
N TYR A 532 -4.02 -30.06 -4.33
CA TYR A 532 -4.73 -31.11 -5.04
C TYR A 532 -5.11 -30.64 -6.45
N ASN A 533 -5.14 -31.59 -7.38
CA ASN A 533 -5.59 -31.36 -8.73
C ASN A 533 -7.14 -31.45 -8.82
N ARG A 534 -7.66 -31.30 -10.04
CA ARG A 534 -9.10 -31.36 -10.33
C ARG A 534 -9.78 -32.64 -9.83
N ASP A 535 -9.08 -33.77 -9.91
CA ASP A 535 -9.64 -35.10 -9.59
C ASP A 535 -9.53 -35.45 -8.08
N GLY A 536 -9.09 -34.49 -7.24
CA GLY A 536 -8.95 -34.68 -5.80
C GLY A 536 -7.70 -35.47 -5.38
N GLY A 537 -6.82 -35.77 -6.34
CA GLY A 537 -5.49 -36.33 -6.09
C GLY A 537 -4.46 -35.23 -5.77
N LEU A 538 -3.35 -35.59 -5.14
CA LEU A 538 -2.24 -34.65 -4.96
C LEU A 538 -1.72 -34.17 -6.32
N MET A 539 -1.31 -32.90 -6.39
CA MET A 539 -0.68 -32.33 -7.58
C MET A 539 0.59 -33.12 -7.93
N THR A 540 0.70 -33.50 -9.20
CA THR A 540 1.88 -34.19 -9.76
C THR A 540 2.84 -33.22 -10.41
N ASP A 541 4.07 -33.69 -10.74
CA ASP A 541 5.04 -32.87 -11.49
C ASP A 541 4.50 -32.43 -12.86
N ASP A 542 3.68 -33.28 -13.52
CA ASP A 542 3.04 -32.93 -14.79
C ASP A 542 1.99 -31.82 -14.58
N ASP A 543 1.18 -31.89 -13.50
CA ASP A 543 0.21 -30.84 -13.15
C ASP A 543 0.92 -29.49 -12.92
N TRP A 544 2.04 -29.50 -12.18
CA TRP A 544 2.81 -28.29 -11.88
C TRP A 544 3.51 -27.67 -13.09
N ASN A 545 3.99 -28.50 -14.02
CA ASN A 545 4.78 -28.03 -15.17
C ASN A 545 3.92 -27.71 -16.40
N SER A 546 2.63 -28.05 -16.40
CA SER A 546 1.74 -27.79 -17.54
C SER A 546 1.25 -26.33 -17.52
N SER A 547 1.45 -25.61 -18.63
CA SER A 547 0.88 -24.28 -18.85
C SER A 547 -0.65 -24.28 -18.97
N GLU A 548 -1.24 -25.44 -19.25
CA GLU A 548 -2.69 -25.62 -19.44
C GLU A 548 -3.39 -26.07 -18.14
N THR A 549 -2.65 -26.37 -17.07
CA THR A 549 -3.24 -26.63 -15.76
C THR A 549 -3.72 -25.31 -15.16
N ARG A 550 -5.06 -25.14 -15.05
CA ARG A 550 -5.70 -23.91 -14.57
C ARG A 550 -6.55 -24.12 -13.33
N VAL A 551 -6.63 -25.35 -12.83
CA VAL A 551 -7.42 -25.74 -11.66
C VAL A 551 -6.49 -26.19 -10.55
N ILE A 552 -6.71 -25.64 -9.35
CA ILE A 552 -5.94 -25.98 -8.18
C ILE A 552 -6.82 -25.94 -6.92
N GLN A 553 -6.58 -26.86 -6.00
CA GLN A 553 -7.23 -26.90 -4.70
C GLN A 553 -6.15 -26.77 -3.61
N ARG A 554 -6.26 -25.77 -2.73
CA ARG A 554 -5.38 -25.59 -1.56
C ARG A 554 -6.13 -25.96 -0.30
N LEU A 555 -5.74 -27.05 0.35
CA LEU A 555 -6.20 -27.43 1.68
C LEU A 555 -5.21 -26.87 2.70
N THR A 556 -5.70 -26.10 3.66
CA THR A 556 -4.88 -25.53 4.74
C THR A 556 -5.48 -25.87 6.09
N GLU A 557 -4.68 -26.43 6.98
CA GLU A 557 -5.04 -26.80 8.34
C GLU A 557 -4.23 -25.98 9.34
N HIS A 558 -4.93 -25.29 10.22
CA HIS A 558 -4.37 -24.52 11.33
C HIS A 558 -4.83 -25.13 12.66
N LEU A 559 -3.93 -25.20 13.64
CA LEU A 559 -4.23 -25.56 15.02
C LEU A 559 -3.96 -24.37 15.93
N ASP A 560 -4.99 -23.93 16.67
CA ASP A 560 -4.81 -22.90 17.69
C ASP A 560 -4.01 -23.42 18.91
N GLU A 561 -3.65 -22.54 19.83
CA GLU A 561 -2.90 -22.89 21.06
C GLU A 561 -3.59 -23.97 21.94
N SER A 562 -4.91 -24.14 21.80
CA SER A 562 -5.70 -25.16 22.48
C SER A 562 -5.81 -26.46 21.67
N GLY A 563 -5.24 -26.50 20.45
CA GLY A 563 -5.31 -27.64 19.54
C GLY A 563 -6.64 -27.73 18.76
N ASN A 564 -7.47 -26.67 18.76
CA ASN A 564 -8.67 -26.66 17.92
C ASN A 564 -8.28 -26.48 16.46
N GLN A 565 -8.88 -27.31 15.62
CA GLN A 565 -8.64 -27.33 14.19
C GLN A 565 -9.49 -26.28 13.45
N ASN A 566 -8.85 -25.51 12.56
CA ASN A 566 -9.51 -24.78 11.50
C ASN A 566 -8.96 -25.28 10.16
N LEU A 567 -9.81 -25.86 9.34
CA LEU A 567 -9.45 -26.50 8.06
C LEU A 567 -10.28 -25.90 6.94
N THR A 568 -9.61 -25.29 5.97
CA THR A 568 -10.26 -24.72 4.78
C THR A 568 -9.74 -25.36 3.50
N LEU A 569 -10.61 -25.40 2.48
CA LEU A 569 -10.28 -25.79 1.11
C LEU A 569 -10.61 -24.62 0.18
N LEU A 570 -9.57 -24.00 -0.39
CA LEU A 570 -9.68 -22.97 -1.42
C LEU A 570 -9.58 -23.66 -2.79
N VAL A 571 -10.58 -23.46 -3.63
CA VAL A 571 -10.63 -23.97 -5.02
C VAL A 571 -10.52 -22.80 -5.97
N ILE A 572 -9.61 -22.87 -6.92
CA ILE A 572 -9.46 -21.88 -8.01
C ILE A 572 -9.61 -22.61 -9.35
N ASN A 573 -10.58 -22.18 -10.14
CA ASN A 573 -10.71 -22.52 -11.55
C ASN A 573 -10.37 -21.29 -12.41
N GLY A 574 -9.18 -21.24 -12.96
CA GLY A 574 -8.73 -20.19 -13.88
C GLY A 574 -8.92 -20.54 -15.36
N SER A 575 -9.69 -21.60 -15.69
CA SER A 575 -10.03 -21.93 -17.08
C SER A 575 -11.38 -21.31 -17.48
N GLU A 576 -11.61 -21.17 -18.77
CA GLU A 576 -12.88 -20.74 -19.35
C GLU A 576 -13.88 -21.90 -19.54
N ASP A 577 -13.62 -23.06 -18.91
CA ASP A 577 -14.48 -24.23 -18.92
C ASP A 577 -15.11 -24.48 -17.55
N SER A 578 -16.37 -24.90 -17.54
CA SER A 578 -17.06 -25.45 -16.37
C SER A 578 -16.92 -26.98 -16.37
N PHE A 579 -16.74 -27.57 -15.18
CA PHE A 579 -16.59 -29.02 -15.05
C PHE A 579 -16.88 -29.50 -13.62
N ASP A 580 -16.92 -30.83 -13.45
CA ASP A 580 -16.97 -31.43 -12.12
C ASP A 580 -15.57 -31.53 -11.52
N LEU A 581 -15.45 -31.12 -10.24
CA LEU A 581 -14.25 -31.19 -9.44
C LEU A 581 -14.47 -32.15 -8.29
N THR A 582 -13.50 -33.01 -7.98
CA THR A 582 -13.59 -33.92 -6.83
C THR A 582 -13.02 -33.25 -5.58
N ILE A 583 -13.84 -33.14 -4.52
CA ILE A 583 -13.37 -32.68 -3.19
C ILE A 583 -12.35 -33.70 -2.64
N PRO A 584 -11.15 -33.28 -2.20
CA PRO A 584 -10.16 -34.23 -1.68
C PRO A 584 -10.65 -34.91 -0.40
N THR A 585 -10.16 -36.13 -0.16
CA THR A 585 -10.41 -36.84 1.09
C THR A 585 -9.43 -36.39 2.18
N TRP A 586 -9.93 -36.22 3.40
CA TRP A 586 -9.12 -35.81 4.55
C TRP A 586 -9.45 -36.63 5.81
N GLU A 587 -8.44 -36.94 6.63
CA GLU A 587 -8.60 -37.87 7.76
C GLU A 587 -9.59 -37.38 8.82
N THR A 588 -9.58 -36.07 9.10
CA THR A 588 -10.37 -35.41 10.14
C THR A 588 -11.68 -34.79 9.64
N ALA A 589 -11.91 -34.76 8.31
CA ALA A 589 -13.09 -34.16 7.70
C ALA A 589 -13.87 -35.19 6.87
N SER A 590 -15.19 -35.29 7.11
CA SER A 590 -16.09 -36.10 6.29
C SER A 590 -16.91 -35.28 5.31
N GLU A 591 -17.11 -34.02 5.62
CA GLU A 591 -17.92 -33.07 4.84
C GLU A 591 -17.24 -31.70 4.81
N PHE A 592 -17.55 -30.94 3.76
CA PHE A 592 -17.08 -29.58 3.55
C PHE A 592 -18.29 -28.66 3.29
N GLU A 593 -18.39 -27.60 4.06
CA GLU A 593 -19.41 -26.55 3.92
C GLU A 593 -18.91 -25.47 2.96
N LEU A 594 -19.66 -25.15 1.94
CA LEU A 594 -19.36 -24.03 1.04
C LEU A 594 -19.61 -22.71 1.77
N LEU A 595 -18.56 -21.93 1.95
CA LEU A 595 -18.60 -20.61 2.58
C LEU A 595 -18.82 -19.49 1.56
N TRP A 596 -18.27 -19.65 0.35
CA TRP A 596 -18.36 -18.61 -0.67
C TRP A 596 -18.05 -19.14 -2.08
N ASN A 597 -18.68 -18.53 -3.10
CA ASN A 597 -18.49 -18.82 -4.52
C ASN A 597 -18.51 -17.51 -5.32
N SER A 598 -17.47 -17.22 -6.09
CA SER A 598 -17.36 -16.00 -6.90
C SER A 598 -18.34 -15.94 -8.08
N ALA A 599 -18.90 -17.08 -8.49
CA ALA A 599 -19.93 -17.13 -9.53
C ALA A 599 -21.25 -16.49 -9.08
N ASP A 600 -21.49 -16.42 -7.78
CA ASP A 600 -22.68 -15.78 -7.20
C ASP A 600 -22.44 -14.25 -7.09
N GLU A 601 -23.37 -13.44 -7.58
CA GLU A 601 -23.31 -11.97 -7.40
C GLU A 601 -23.52 -11.58 -5.92
N VAL A 602 -24.33 -12.36 -5.23
CA VAL A 602 -24.57 -12.26 -3.78
C VAL A 602 -24.31 -13.65 -3.20
N PRO A 603 -23.79 -13.77 -1.99
CA PRO A 603 -23.50 -15.07 -1.37
C PRO A 603 -24.80 -15.89 -1.15
N ASN A 604 -25.25 -16.60 -2.16
CA ASN A 604 -26.52 -17.36 -2.14
C ASN A 604 -26.33 -18.86 -1.85
N SER A 605 -25.14 -19.40 -2.14
CA SER A 605 -24.82 -20.83 -1.99
C SER A 605 -24.22 -21.19 -0.63
N VAL A 606 -24.14 -20.25 0.29
CA VAL A 606 -23.57 -20.43 1.63
C VAL A 606 -24.33 -21.51 2.42
N GLY A 607 -23.58 -22.45 3.03
CA GLY A 607 -24.13 -23.50 3.87
C GLY A 607 -24.46 -24.80 3.15
N GLN A 608 -24.24 -24.91 1.85
CA GLN A 608 -24.29 -26.20 1.17
C GLN A 608 -23.13 -27.09 1.63
N THR A 609 -23.41 -28.36 1.89
CA THR A 609 -22.40 -29.34 2.34
C THR A 609 -22.16 -30.39 1.26
N PHE A 610 -20.89 -30.79 1.13
CA PHE A 610 -20.43 -31.80 0.19
C PHE A 610 -19.55 -32.80 0.93
N LYS A 611 -19.66 -34.09 0.58
CA LYS A 611 -18.82 -35.12 1.20
C LYS A 611 -17.41 -35.09 0.63
N ALA A 612 -16.45 -35.47 1.45
CA ALA A 612 -15.10 -35.77 0.99
C ALA A 612 -15.16 -36.88 -0.09
N GLY A 613 -14.51 -36.65 -1.24
CA GLY A 613 -14.57 -37.53 -2.42
C GLY A 613 -15.79 -37.30 -3.33
N GLU A 614 -16.69 -36.37 -3.02
CA GLU A 614 -17.84 -36.03 -3.87
C GLU A 614 -17.43 -35.11 -5.01
N ASN A 615 -18.12 -35.24 -6.15
CA ASN A 615 -17.96 -34.33 -7.30
C ASN A 615 -18.86 -33.12 -7.14
N VAL A 616 -18.28 -31.95 -7.32
CA VAL A 616 -18.95 -30.65 -7.27
C VAL A 616 -18.83 -29.96 -8.61
N ALA A 617 -19.95 -29.50 -9.18
CA ALA A 617 -19.91 -28.68 -10.39
C ALA A 617 -19.34 -27.30 -10.09
N ILE A 618 -18.30 -26.89 -10.80
CA ILE A 618 -17.69 -25.56 -10.69
C ILE A 618 -17.79 -24.82 -12.02
N SER A 619 -18.06 -23.52 -11.92
CA SER A 619 -18.15 -22.63 -13.08
C SER A 619 -16.76 -22.28 -13.64
N GLU A 620 -16.72 -21.88 -14.89
CA GLU A 620 -15.55 -21.24 -15.51
C GLU A 620 -15.11 -20.01 -14.70
N CYS A 621 -13.82 -19.71 -14.70
CA CYS A 621 -13.23 -18.53 -14.06
C CYS A 621 -13.85 -18.27 -12.67
N SER A 622 -13.68 -19.20 -11.72
CA SER A 622 -14.31 -19.10 -10.39
C SER A 622 -13.37 -19.42 -9.23
N VAL A 623 -13.68 -18.85 -8.08
CA VAL A 623 -13.03 -19.11 -6.78
C VAL A 623 -14.10 -19.58 -5.80
N LEU A 624 -13.87 -20.71 -5.12
CA LEU A 624 -14.74 -21.23 -4.08
C LEU A 624 -13.93 -21.43 -2.78
N LEU A 625 -14.56 -21.15 -1.66
CA LEU A 625 -14.01 -21.43 -0.35
C LEU A 625 -14.93 -22.37 0.42
N PHE A 626 -14.36 -23.44 0.94
CA PHE A 626 -15.05 -24.41 1.81
C PHE A 626 -14.36 -24.44 3.18
N ARG A 627 -15.13 -24.80 4.20
CA ARG A 627 -14.65 -25.16 5.55
C ARG A 627 -14.99 -26.61 5.83
N ALA A 628 -14.03 -27.34 6.34
CA ALA A 628 -14.29 -28.72 6.77
C ALA A 628 -15.18 -28.76 8.01
N LEU A 629 -16.10 -29.70 8.03
CA LEU A 629 -16.89 -30.05 9.19
C LEU A 629 -16.24 -31.25 9.90
N ALA A 630 -16.05 -31.12 11.21
CA ALA A 630 -15.45 -32.17 12.03
C ALA A 630 -16.28 -33.47 11.93
N LYS A 631 -15.58 -34.62 11.95
CA LYS A 631 -16.21 -35.95 11.99
C LYS A 631 -16.98 -36.17 13.28
#